data_18c9b9fea3e364f3ca77df4a519afdf9
#
_entry.id   18c9b9fea3e364f3ca77df4a519afdf9
#
_cell.length_a   1.000
_cell.length_b   1.000
_cell.length_c   1.000
_cell.angle_alpha   90.00
_cell.angle_beta   90.00
_cell.angle_gamma   90.00
#
_symmetry.space_group_name_H-M   'P 1'
#
loop_
_entity.id
_entity.type
_entity.pdbx_description
1 polymer ?
#
loop_
_entity_poly.entity_id
_entity_poly.type
_entity_poly.pdbx_seq_one_letter_code
_entity_poly.pdbx_strand_id
1 'polypeptide(L)'
;APALFKTILGGSLIDKYDLDFSIHSACFNDKNVTAHHGIIPQEVNISPSSLTKDERNVYMAIAERYAQQFMKPLKQMVSTAQFPVPDGKYSHKFEHVAYKTLDPGYTAYFGREKDEEESEKGSYIPEGTYEGNVSGHRIDEKETKPPARYTEGTLVKDMSSIAKYVTDPEIKAILKRKDEGKKGENGSIGTVATRSTIIDALVKRGFLERSGKNLISTQLGRDFYHVLPPEISKADTTARWWLIQEAIIDGEETDPNAIQQAVLEEFNRHKDTAYEGVSLNQEKEKV
;
A
#
# COMPACT_ATOMS: atom_id res chain seq x y z
N ALA A 1 -8.73 -25.99 -6.85
CA ALA A 1 -7.29 -25.79 -6.60
C ALA A 1 -6.45 -27.00 -7.06
N PRO A 2 -6.70 -28.28 -6.66
CA PRO A 2 -5.81 -29.40 -7.06
C PRO A 2 -5.66 -29.59 -8.56
N ALA A 3 -6.72 -29.44 -9.34
CA ALA A 3 -6.67 -29.53 -10.81
C ALA A 3 -5.78 -28.44 -11.41
N LEU A 4 -5.94 -27.22 -10.94
CA LEU A 4 -5.13 -26.07 -11.37
C LEU A 4 -3.63 -26.32 -11.14
N PHE A 5 -3.23 -26.85 -9.98
CA PHE A 5 -1.83 -27.11 -9.68
C PHE A 5 -1.20 -28.24 -10.53
N LYS A 6 -2.01 -29.14 -11.08
CA LYS A 6 -1.53 -30.14 -12.07
C LYS A 6 -1.17 -29.50 -13.41
N THR A 7 -1.79 -28.38 -13.77
CA THR A 7 -1.54 -27.68 -15.03
C THR A 7 -0.50 -26.57 -14.91
N ILE A 8 -0.41 -25.91 -13.75
CA ILE A 8 0.61 -24.89 -13.50
C ILE A 8 2.00 -25.50 -13.61
N LEU A 9 2.77 -25.05 -14.60
CA LEU A 9 4.15 -25.49 -14.85
C LEU A 9 4.30 -27.03 -14.89
N GLY A 10 3.27 -27.70 -15.46
CA GLY A 10 3.30 -29.18 -15.55
C GLY A 10 3.27 -29.90 -14.19
N GLY A 11 2.71 -29.28 -13.17
CA GLY A 11 2.61 -29.87 -11.82
C GLY A 11 3.85 -29.70 -10.94
N SER A 12 4.90 -29.04 -11.43
CA SER A 12 6.18 -28.91 -10.71
C SER A 12 6.07 -28.25 -9.32
N LEU A 13 5.03 -27.44 -9.08
CA LEU A 13 4.83 -26.84 -7.78
C LEU A 13 4.31 -27.83 -6.73
N ILE A 14 3.59 -28.88 -7.16
CA ILE A 14 3.13 -29.96 -6.24
C ILE A 14 4.35 -30.72 -5.72
N ASP A 15 5.29 -31.02 -6.60
CA ASP A 15 6.49 -31.79 -6.23
C ASP A 15 7.48 -30.93 -5.40
N LYS A 16 7.45 -29.62 -5.59
CA LYS A 16 8.37 -28.69 -4.93
C LYS A 16 7.93 -28.30 -3.52
N TYR A 17 6.63 -28.22 -3.27
CA TYR A 17 6.07 -27.69 -2.05
C TYR A 17 5.12 -28.66 -1.37
N ASP A 18 5.11 -28.67 -0.05
CA ASP A 18 4.15 -29.44 0.78
C ASP A 18 2.79 -28.72 0.78
N LEU A 19 1.97 -29.00 -0.25
CA LEU A 19 0.66 -28.37 -0.44
C LEU A 19 -0.44 -29.21 0.24
N ASP A 20 -1.17 -28.60 1.15
CA ASP A 20 -2.35 -29.16 1.79
C ASP A 20 -3.60 -28.42 1.33
N PHE A 21 -4.33 -29.00 0.39
CA PHE A 21 -5.56 -28.41 -0.18
C PHE A 21 -6.76 -28.41 0.77
N SER A 22 -6.63 -28.98 1.97
CA SER A 22 -7.62 -28.83 3.03
C SER A 22 -7.50 -27.50 3.76
N ILE A 23 -6.36 -26.82 3.64
CA ILE A 23 -6.14 -25.50 4.22
C ILE A 23 -6.98 -24.47 3.47
N HIS A 24 -7.78 -23.73 4.22
CA HIS A 24 -8.56 -22.60 3.73
C HIS A 24 -7.96 -21.30 4.28
N SER A 25 -7.09 -20.70 3.49
CA SER A 25 -6.44 -19.44 3.87
C SER A 25 -7.48 -18.31 4.01
N ALA A 26 -7.26 -17.38 4.93
CA ALA A 26 -8.11 -16.22 5.16
C ALA A 26 -8.24 -15.29 3.93
N CYS A 27 -7.39 -15.48 2.89
CA CYS A 27 -7.50 -14.72 1.65
C CYS A 27 -8.70 -15.15 0.78
N PHE A 28 -9.23 -16.37 0.97
CA PHE A 28 -10.45 -16.86 0.30
C PHE A 28 -11.68 -16.34 1.04
N ASN A 29 -12.01 -15.08 0.80
CA ASN A 29 -13.12 -14.40 1.46
C ASN A 29 -13.86 -13.49 0.48
N ASP A 30 -15.01 -13.95 0.02
CA ASP A 30 -15.85 -13.26 -0.97
C ASP A 30 -16.32 -11.89 -0.48
N LYS A 31 -16.47 -11.70 0.83
CA LYS A 31 -16.83 -10.39 1.42
C LYS A 31 -15.80 -9.31 1.18
N ASN A 32 -14.54 -9.69 0.94
CA ASN A 32 -13.45 -8.76 0.65
C ASN A 32 -13.28 -8.50 -0.84
N VAL A 33 -14.05 -9.19 -1.71
CA VAL A 33 -14.03 -8.99 -3.16
C VAL A 33 -15.09 -7.94 -3.51
N THR A 34 -14.65 -6.78 -3.95
CA THR A 34 -15.55 -5.70 -4.40
C THR A 34 -15.65 -5.69 -5.94
N ALA A 35 -14.79 -4.93 -6.60
CA ALA A 35 -14.75 -4.86 -8.06
C ALA A 35 -13.77 -5.87 -8.68
N HIS A 36 -12.73 -6.27 -7.93
CA HIS A 36 -11.66 -7.12 -8.44
C HIS A 36 -11.28 -8.19 -7.41
N HIS A 37 -11.00 -9.39 -7.92
CA HIS A 37 -10.39 -10.47 -7.14
C HIS A 37 -8.86 -10.45 -7.27
N GLY A 38 -8.16 -11.25 -6.45
CA GLY A 38 -6.72 -11.45 -6.57
C GLY A 38 -6.32 -12.07 -7.90
N ILE A 39 -5.11 -11.77 -8.39
CA ILE A 39 -4.54 -12.41 -9.58
C ILE A 39 -4.12 -13.83 -9.18
N ILE A 40 -4.62 -14.80 -9.90
CA ILE A 40 -4.28 -16.23 -9.73
C ILE A 40 -3.89 -16.82 -11.10
N PRO A 41 -3.09 -17.89 -11.14
CA PRO A 41 -2.84 -18.63 -12.37
C PRO A 41 -4.14 -19.21 -12.92
N GLN A 42 -4.21 -19.33 -14.25
CA GLN A 42 -5.33 -20.00 -14.93
C GLN A 42 -4.98 -21.46 -15.27
N GLU A 43 -6.00 -22.28 -15.54
CA GLU A 43 -5.86 -23.67 -15.99
C GLU A 43 -5.40 -23.75 -17.46
N VAL A 44 -4.29 -23.08 -17.76
CA VAL A 44 -3.66 -23.10 -19.07
C VAL A 44 -2.28 -23.69 -18.92
N ASN A 45 -1.96 -24.71 -19.70
CA ASN A 45 -0.63 -25.29 -19.71
C ASN A 45 0.33 -24.37 -20.46
N ILE A 46 1.03 -23.52 -19.72
CA ILE A 46 2.06 -22.62 -20.25
C ILE A 46 3.41 -23.32 -20.12
N SER A 47 4.09 -23.52 -21.26
CA SER A 47 5.47 -23.97 -21.22
C SER A 47 6.36 -22.86 -20.69
N PRO A 48 7.18 -23.10 -19.63
CA PRO A 48 8.11 -22.08 -19.12
C PRO A 48 9.10 -21.56 -20.18
N SER A 49 9.36 -22.36 -21.21
CA SER A 49 10.24 -21.97 -22.32
C SER A 49 9.61 -21.00 -23.32
N SER A 50 8.30 -20.86 -23.33
CA SER A 50 7.58 -19.89 -24.18
C SER A 50 7.55 -18.48 -23.60
N LEU A 51 7.96 -18.31 -22.34
CA LEU A 51 7.96 -17.03 -21.64
C LEU A 51 9.36 -16.40 -21.68
N THR A 52 9.42 -15.10 -21.85
CA THR A 52 10.62 -14.32 -21.59
C THR A 52 11.05 -14.47 -20.13
N LYS A 53 12.26 -14.07 -19.81
CA LYS A 53 12.79 -14.14 -18.44
C LYS A 53 11.91 -13.36 -17.46
N ASP A 54 11.48 -12.17 -17.84
CA ASP A 54 10.68 -11.29 -16.95
C ASP A 54 9.25 -11.80 -16.79
N GLU A 55 8.61 -12.23 -17.87
CA GLU A 55 7.29 -12.88 -17.81
C GLU A 55 7.31 -14.13 -16.92
N ARG A 56 8.36 -14.95 -17.04
CA ARG A 56 8.53 -16.14 -16.19
C ARG A 56 8.67 -15.75 -14.72
N ASN A 57 9.48 -14.73 -14.40
CA ASN A 57 9.68 -14.29 -13.03
C ASN A 57 8.36 -13.80 -12.42
N VAL A 58 7.58 -13.01 -13.15
CA VAL A 58 6.26 -12.54 -12.70
C VAL A 58 5.28 -13.70 -12.54
N TYR A 59 5.21 -14.59 -13.53
CA TYR A 59 4.35 -15.77 -13.47
C TYR A 59 4.68 -16.66 -12.26
N MET A 60 5.98 -16.92 -12.04
CA MET A 60 6.44 -17.70 -10.88
C MET A 60 6.09 -17.05 -9.56
N ALA A 61 6.29 -15.74 -9.43
CA ALA A 61 5.95 -15.01 -8.21
C ALA A 61 4.45 -15.12 -7.88
N ILE A 62 3.57 -15.00 -8.91
CA ILE A 62 2.12 -15.16 -8.74
C ILE A 62 1.77 -16.62 -8.37
N ALA A 63 2.34 -17.60 -9.07
CA ALA A 63 2.06 -19.01 -8.85
C ALA A 63 2.53 -19.46 -7.46
N GLU A 64 3.71 -19.04 -7.03
CA GLU A 64 4.27 -19.33 -5.71
C GLU A 64 3.46 -18.64 -4.60
N ARG A 65 3.04 -17.38 -4.81
CA ARG A 65 2.16 -16.69 -3.86
C ARG A 65 0.80 -17.37 -3.71
N TYR A 66 0.27 -17.92 -4.81
CA TYR A 66 -0.95 -18.71 -4.77
C TYR A 66 -0.72 -20.06 -4.05
N ALA A 67 0.39 -20.74 -4.30
CA ALA A 67 0.76 -21.97 -3.60
C ALA A 67 0.87 -21.80 -2.08
N GLN A 68 1.41 -20.69 -1.61
CA GLN A 68 1.52 -20.37 -0.18
C GLN A 68 0.16 -20.40 0.54
N GLN A 69 -0.95 -20.19 -0.17
CA GLN A 69 -2.29 -20.21 0.42
C GLN A 69 -2.76 -21.62 0.81
N PHE A 70 -2.05 -22.64 0.34
CA PHE A 70 -2.30 -24.07 0.62
C PHE A 70 -1.18 -24.69 1.46
N MET A 71 -0.38 -23.88 2.13
CA MET A 71 0.71 -24.32 2.99
C MET A 71 0.43 -23.99 4.45
N LYS A 72 1.08 -24.72 5.35
CA LYS A 72 0.97 -24.44 6.79
C LYS A 72 1.42 -23.01 7.09
N PRO A 73 0.71 -22.28 7.94
CA PRO A 73 1.10 -20.93 8.32
C PRO A 73 2.36 -20.93 9.21
N LEU A 74 3.11 -19.84 9.15
CA LEU A 74 4.14 -19.55 10.14
C LEU A 74 3.49 -19.41 11.53
N LYS A 75 3.99 -20.19 12.50
CA LYS A 75 3.59 -20.09 13.91
C LYS A 75 4.75 -19.55 14.73
N GLN A 76 4.49 -18.48 15.45
CA GLN A 76 5.48 -17.84 16.30
C GLN A 76 4.90 -17.56 17.68
N MET A 77 5.78 -17.61 18.65
CA MET A 77 5.55 -17.07 19.98
C MET A 77 6.17 -15.68 20.02
N VAL A 78 5.41 -14.69 20.47
CA VAL A 78 5.86 -13.30 20.60
C VAL A 78 6.02 -12.99 22.08
N SER A 79 7.17 -12.49 22.45
CA SER A 79 7.47 -12.00 23.81
C SER A 79 7.59 -10.49 23.77
N THR A 80 6.82 -9.79 24.59
CA THR A 80 6.93 -8.35 24.78
C THR A 80 7.35 -8.07 26.21
N ALA A 81 8.61 -7.70 26.39
CA ALA A 81 9.13 -7.29 27.70
C ALA A 81 9.00 -5.78 27.86
N GLN A 82 8.49 -5.33 29.00
CA GLN A 82 8.31 -3.93 29.33
C GLN A 82 9.21 -3.57 30.50
N PHE A 83 9.98 -2.50 30.33
CA PHE A 83 10.95 -2.01 31.31
C PHE A 83 10.53 -0.61 31.77
N PRO A 84 9.76 -0.46 32.85
CA PRO A 84 9.48 0.84 33.42
C PRO A 84 10.74 1.36 34.13
N VAL A 85 11.23 2.50 33.70
CA VAL A 85 12.35 3.19 34.37
C VAL A 85 11.80 4.45 35.03
N PRO A 86 11.71 4.49 36.36
CA PRO A 86 11.30 5.68 37.07
C PRO A 86 12.42 6.73 36.97
N ASP A 87 12.07 7.90 36.45
CA ASP A 87 12.93 9.06 36.38
C ASP A 87 12.23 10.22 37.12
N GLY A 88 12.32 10.24 38.43
CA GLY A 88 11.75 11.29 39.26
C GLY A 88 10.32 11.67 38.93
N LYS A 89 10.16 12.74 38.16
CA LYS A 89 8.86 13.27 37.72
C LYS A 89 8.22 12.51 36.54
N TYR A 90 9.02 11.75 35.81
CA TYR A 90 8.61 11.07 34.57
C TYR A 90 8.83 9.57 34.69
N SER A 91 7.96 8.79 34.07
CA SER A 91 8.14 7.35 33.91
C SER A 91 8.38 7.07 32.44
N HIS A 92 9.56 6.59 32.10
CA HIS A 92 9.87 6.10 30.76
C HIS A 92 9.59 4.61 30.67
N LYS A 93 8.98 4.20 29.58
CA LYS A 93 8.67 2.80 29.33
C LYS A 93 9.42 2.35 28.08
N PHE A 94 10.32 1.42 28.27
CA PHE A 94 11.02 0.76 27.18
C PHE A 94 10.34 -0.58 26.89
N GLU A 95 10.26 -0.93 25.63
CA GLU A 95 9.70 -2.21 25.19
C GLU A 95 10.74 -2.97 24.35
N HIS A 96 10.79 -4.27 24.57
CA HIS A 96 11.57 -5.19 23.77
C HIS A 96 10.65 -6.29 23.27
N VAL A 97 10.61 -6.47 21.94
CA VAL A 97 9.80 -7.51 21.30
C VAL A 97 10.72 -8.55 20.70
N ALA A 98 10.51 -9.81 21.04
CA ALA A 98 11.27 -10.92 20.50
C ALA A 98 10.33 -12.03 19.98
N TYR A 99 10.81 -12.74 18.98
CA TYR A 99 10.03 -13.78 18.28
C TYR A 99 10.74 -15.12 18.39
N LYS A 100 9.99 -16.15 18.73
CA LYS A 100 10.45 -17.55 18.70
C LYS A 100 9.59 -18.32 17.70
N THR A 101 10.18 -18.79 16.62
CA THR A 101 9.47 -19.60 15.63
C THR A 101 9.20 -20.99 16.20
N LEU A 102 7.93 -21.38 16.22
CA LEU A 102 7.46 -22.70 16.63
C LEU A 102 7.32 -23.64 15.44
N ASP A 103 6.78 -23.14 14.33
CA ASP A 103 6.62 -23.85 13.07
C ASP A 103 6.92 -22.85 11.93
N PRO A 104 7.92 -23.07 11.10
CA PRO A 104 8.24 -22.15 10.02
C PRO A 104 7.16 -22.12 8.93
N GLY A 105 6.32 -23.14 8.80
CA GLY A 105 5.30 -23.22 7.77
C GLY A 105 5.84 -22.89 6.37
N TYR A 106 5.10 -22.08 5.60
CA TYR A 106 5.50 -21.66 4.24
C TYR A 106 6.86 -20.95 4.18
N THR A 107 7.30 -20.33 5.27
CA THR A 107 8.59 -19.59 5.28
C THR A 107 9.81 -20.49 5.17
N ALA A 108 9.65 -21.80 5.40
CA ALA A 108 10.72 -22.78 5.16
C ALA A 108 11.14 -22.84 3.69
N TYR A 109 10.24 -22.51 2.76
CA TYR A 109 10.47 -22.56 1.32
C TYR A 109 10.75 -21.19 0.69
N PHE A 110 10.08 -20.13 1.18
CA PHE A 110 10.13 -18.80 0.56
C PHE A 110 10.94 -17.78 1.35
N GLY A 111 11.45 -18.20 2.51
CA GLY A 111 12.02 -17.24 3.45
C GLY A 111 10.94 -16.36 4.08
N ARG A 112 11.37 -15.42 4.87
CA ARG A 112 10.50 -14.44 5.52
C ARG A 112 10.79 -13.06 4.95
N GLU A 113 9.74 -12.33 4.54
CA GLU A 113 9.85 -10.89 4.38
C GLU A 113 10.12 -10.32 5.77
N LYS A 114 11.28 -9.71 5.96
CA LYS A 114 11.63 -9.04 7.21
C LYS A 114 10.96 -7.68 7.19
N ASP A 115 10.03 -7.47 8.08
CA ASP A 115 9.61 -6.12 8.42
C ASP A 115 10.82 -5.42 9.05
N GLU A 116 11.06 -4.16 8.69
CA GLU A 116 12.22 -3.39 9.18
C GLU A 116 12.28 -3.35 10.71
N GLU A 117 11.14 -3.43 11.39
CA GLU A 117 11.01 -3.50 12.85
C GLU A 117 11.45 -4.85 13.46
N GLU A 118 11.54 -5.91 12.67
CA GLU A 118 11.97 -7.24 13.14
C GLU A 118 13.49 -7.46 13.06
N SER A 119 14.26 -6.47 12.65
CA SER A 119 15.71 -6.59 12.45
C SER A 119 16.50 -6.72 13.76
N GLU A 120 15.95 -6.31 14.88
CA GLU A 120 16.54 -6.52 16.20
C GLU A 120 16.12 -7.88 16.77
N LYS A 121 16.92 -8.91 16.48
CA LYS A 121 16.77 -10.25 17.06
C LYS A 121 17.18 -10.21 18.53
N GLY A 122 16.30 -9.74 19.38
CA GLY A 122 16.45 -9.94 20.81
C GLY A 122 16.20 -11.40 21.20
N SER A 123 16.76 -11.81 22.32
CA SER A 123 16.48 -13.13 22.90
C SER A 123 15.03 -13.18 23.39
N TYR A 124 14.32 -14.25 23.04
CA TYR A 124 12.99 -14.51 23.58
C TYR A 124 13.04 -14.58 25.09
N ILE A 125 12.18 -13.81 25.76
CA ILE A 125 12.03 -13.78 27.22
C ILE A 125 10.72 -14.51 27.56
N PRO A 126 10.74 -15.59 28.36
CA PRO A 126 9.51 -16.25 28.82
C PRO A 126 8.61 -15.30 29.62
N GLU A 127 7.35 -15.66 29.75
CA GLU A 127 6.42 -14.93 30.60
C GLU A 127 6.87 -14.95 32.06
N GLY A 128 6.89 -13.81 32.71
CA GLY A 128 7.29 -13.66 34.10
C GLY A 128 7.67 -12.23 34.49
N THR A 129 7.94 -12.03 35.77
CA THR A 129 8.49 -10.80 36.29
C THR A 129 9.96 -11.02 36.61
N TYR A 130 10.79 -10.15 36.08
CA TYR A 130 12.25 -10.25 36.20
C TYR A 130 12.80 -9.00 36.88
N GLU A 131 13.76 -9.20 37.78
CA GLU A 131 14.57 -8.14 38.33
C GLU A 131 15.86 -8.03 37.52
N GLY A 132 16.26 -6.83 37.17
CA GLY A 132 17.47 -6.57 36.42
C GLY A 132 18.05 -5.19 36.70
N ASN A 133 19.32 -5.06 36.43
CA ASN A 133 20.01 -3.78 36.52
C ASN A 133 20.45 -3.32 35.13
N VAL A 134 20.39 -2.03 34.88
CA VAL A 134 20.96 -1.43 33.67
C VAL A 134 22.50 -1.50 33.82
N SER A 135 23.13 -2.34 33.00
CA SER A 135 24.59 -2.54 33.02
C SER A 135 25.35 -1.50 32.19
N GLY A 136 24.66 -0.77 31.32
CA GLY A 136 25.25 0.26 30.50
C GLY A 136 24.23 0.94 29.59
N HIS A 137 24.60 2.08 29.07
CA HIS A 137 23.85 2.80 28.06
C HIS A 137 24.78 3.38 27.01
N ARG A 138 24.27 3.57 25.80
CA ARG A 138 25.00 4.25 24.74
C ARG A 138 24.04 5.28 24.11
N ILE A 139 24.54 6.48 23.93
CA ILE A 139 23.85 7.52 23.18
C ILE A 139 24.42 7.53 21.75
N ASP A 140 23.60 7.18 20.79
CA ASP A 140 23.96 7.28 19.38
C ASP A 140 23.41 8.59 18.83
N GLU A 141 24.27 9.52 18.50
CA GLU A 141 23.88 10.74 17.78
C GLU A 141 23.56 10.36 16.33
N LYS A 142 22.35 10.64 15.89
CA LYS A 142 21.90 10.35 14.54
C LYS A 142 21.29 11.60 13.92
N GLU A 143 21.62 11.81 12.66
CA GLU A 143 20.97 12.84 11.85
C GLU A 143 19.78 12.24 11.09
N THR A 144 18.68 12.97 11.05
CA THR A 144 17.53 12.59 10.20
C THR A 144 17.91 12.78 8.73
N LYS A 145 17.62 11.77 7.92
CA LYS A 145 17.80 11.86 6.48
C LYS A 145 16.47 12.24 5.83
N PRO A 146 16.51 12.99 4.71
CA PRO A 146 15.29 13.21 3.92
C PRO A 146 14.65 11.88 3.55
N PRO A 147 13.32 11.81 3.45
CA PRO A 147 12.62 10.62 2.97
C PRO A 147 13.16 10.18 1.61
N ALA A 148 13.20 8.88 1.38
CA ALA A 148 13.55 8.34 0.08
C ALA A 148 12.55 8.81 -0.98
N ARG A 149 13.00 8.98 -2.23
CA ARG A 149 12.11 9.29 -3.35
C ARG A 149 11.15 8.13 -3.58
N TYR A 150 9.96 8.44 -4.05
CA TYR A 150 8.98 7.42 -4.39
C TYR A 150 9.48 6.54 -5.55
N THR A 151 9.23 5.26 -5.42
CA THR A 151 9.13 4.33 -6.54
C THR A 151 7.67 4.22 -6.94
N GLU A 152 7.33 3.62 -8.10
CA GLU A 152 5.93 3.39 -8.47
C GLU A 152 5.19 2.59 -7.39
N GLY A 153 5.79 1.50 -6.90
CA GLY A 153 5.18 0.67 -5.86
C GLY A 153 4.96 1.42 -4.55
N THR A 154 5.93 2.23 -4.09
CA THR A 154 5.76 3.01 -2.86
C THR A 154 4.77 4.14 -3.00
N LEU A 155 4.65 4.76 -4.19
CA LEU A 155 3.63 5.77 -4.46
C LEU A 155 2.22 5.15 -4.49
N VAL A 156 2.03 4.01 -5.16
CA VAL A 156 0.76 3.27 -5.16
C VAL A 156 0.36 2.88 -3.74
N LYS A 157 1.31 2.40 -2.93
CA LYS A 157 1.09 2.10 -1.51
C LYS A 157 0.70 3.35 -0.73
N ASP A 158 1.32 4.49 -1.01
CA ASP A 158 1.02 5.74 -0.33
C ASP A 158 -0.37 6.28 -0.69
N MET A 159 -0.79 6.13 -1.95
CA MET A 159 -2.14 6.47 -2.41
C MET A 159 -3.24 5.69 -1.69
N SER A 160 -2.94 4.54 -1.09
CA SER A 160 -3.89 3.78 -0.26
C SER A 160 -4.08 4.36 1.15
N SER A 161 -3.31 5.36 1.55
CA SER A 161 -3.30 5.94 2.90
C SER A 161 -3.23 7.46 2.90
N ILE A 162 -3.96 8.12 2.01
CA ILE A 162 -3.91 9.59 1.84
C ILE A 162 -4.45 10.35 3.05
N ALA A 163 -5.35 9.76 3.83
CA ALA A 163 -5.88 10.40 5.03
C ALA A 163 -4.81 10.91 6.01
N LYS A 164 -3.59 10.37 5.96
CA LYS A 164 -2.48 10.86 6.80
C LYS A 164 -2.02 12.28 6.44
N TYR A 165 -2.25 12.71 5.20
CA TYR A 165 -1.89 14.05 4.72
C TYR A 165 -3.02 15.08 4.87
N VAL A 166 -4.24 14.62 5.21
CA VAL A 166 -5.38 15.50 5.44
C VAL A 166 -5.30 16.07 6.85
N THR A 167 -5.35 17.39 6.96
CA THR A 167 -5.27 18.10 8.24
C THR A 167 -6.64 18.32 8.87
N ASP A 168 -7.69 18.45 8.05
CA ASP A 168 -9.06 18.58 8.52
C ASP A 168 -9.56 17.26 9.13
N PRO A 169 -9.93 17.24 10.43
CA PRO A 169 -10.37 16.03 11.11
C PRO A 169 -11.64 15.41 10.52
N GLU A 170 -12.58 16.24 10.04
CA GLU A 170 -13.86 15.77 9.48
C GLU A 170 -13.63 15.10 8.13
N ILE A 171 -12.89 15.75 7.24
CA ILE A 171 -12.49 15.18 5.94
C ILE A 171 -11.69 13.91 6.11
N LYS A 172 -10.77 13.90 7.08
CA LYS A 172 -10.00 12.70 7.42
C LYS A 172 -10.87 11.54 7.87
N ALA A 173 -11.88 11.81 8.70
CA ALA A 173 -12.83 10.80 9.17
C ALA A 173 -13.67 10.25 8.00
N ILE A 174 -14.13 11.13 7.10
CA ILE A 174 -14.89 10.76 5.90
C ILE A 174 -14.07 9.82 5.00
N LEU A 175 -12.83 10.19 4.68
CA LEU A 175 -11.95 9.37 3.84
C LEU A 175 -11.69 8.00 4.46
N LYS A 176 -11.50 7.93 5.78
CA LYS A 176 -11.33 6.65 6.49
C LYS A 176 -12.59 5.80 6.46
N ARG A 177 -13.77 6.41 6.66
CA ARG A 177 -15.06 5.72 6.59
C ARG A 177 -15.31 5.12 5.21
N LYS A 178 -14.94 5.83 4.14
CA LYS A 178 -15.00 5.32 2.76
C LYS A 178 -14.30 3.97 2.58
N ASP A 179 -13.22 3.74 3.32
CA ASP A 179 -12.41 2.55 3.22
C ASP A 179 -12.63 1.56 4.38
N GLU A 180 -13.64 1.79 5.19
CA GLU A 180 -13.98 0.89 6.30
C GLU A 180 -14.24 -0.53 5.79
N GLY A 181 -13.63 -1.51 6.44
CA GLY A 181 -13.70 -2.91 6.02
C GLY A 181 -12.79 -3.28 4.82
N LYS A 182 -12.16 -2.33 4.14
CA LYS A 182 -11.23 -2.61 3.02
C LYS A 182 -9.81 -2.81 3.54
N LYS A 183 -9.32 -4.03 3.47
CA LYS A 183 -7.96 -4.35 3.96
C LYS A 183 -6.89 -3.61 3.14
N GLY A 184 -6.03 -2.87 3.83
CA GLY A 184 -4.91 -2.15 3.21
C GLY A 184 -5.26 -0.77 2.65
N GLU A 185 -6.50 -0.33 2.81
CA GLU A 185 -6.96 1.01 2.44
C GLU A 185 -7.24 1.83 3.71
N ASN A 186 -6.82 3.10 3.72
CA ASN A 186 -7.02 3.98 4.86
C ASN A 186 -7.15 5.44 4.40
N GLY A 187 -8.31 5.79 3.92
CA GLY A 187 -8.58 7.07 3.28
C GLY A 187 -7.82 7.17 1.96
N SER A 188 -8.05 6.23 1.09
CA SER A 188 -7.35 6.06 -0.19
C SER A 188 -7.82 7.03 -1.28
N ILE A 189 -6.95 7.27 -2.25
CA ILE A 189 -7.24 7.94 -3.52
C ILE A 189 -7.12 6.93 -4.65
N GLY A 190 -8.09 6.98 -5.58
CA GLY A 190 -8.20 6.02 -6.67
C GLY A 190 -8.49 4.60 -6.17
N THR A 191 -8.79 3.70 -7.08
CA THR A 191 -8.93 2.27 -6.79
C THR A 191 -7.61 1.55 -7.02
N VAL A 192 -7.47 0.33 -6.52
CA VAL A 192 -6.30 -0.52 -6.78
C VAL A 192 -6.00 -0.61 -8.29
N ALA A 193 -7.04 -0.73 -9.12
CA ALA A 193 -6.91 -0.85 -10.58
C ALA A 193 -6.51 0.47 -11.28
N THR A 194 -6.82 1.61 -10.70
CA THR A 194 -6.64 2.92 -11.37
C THR A 194 -5.38 3.67 -10.96
N ARG A 195 -4.74 3.32 -9.83
CA ARG A 195 -3.57 4.05 -9.33
C ARG A 195 -2.38 4.03 -10.29
N SER A 196 -2.08 2.87 -10.87
CA SER A 196 -0.99 2.75 -11.85
C SER A 196 -1.26 3.58 -13.11
N THR A 197 -2.49 3.57 -13.62
CA THR A 197 -2.86 4.37 -14.80
C THR A 197 -2.81 5.87 -14.54
N ILE A 198 -3.08 6.32 -13.30
CA ILE A 198 -2.90 7.72 -12.89
C ILE A 198 -1.42 8.10 -12.97
N ILE A 199 -0.52 7.27 -12.43
CA ILE A 199 0.93 7.51 -12.48
C ILE A 199 1.41 7.57 -13.93
N ASP A 200 1.01 6.61 -14.76
CA ASP A 200 1.35 6.58 -16.18
C ASP A 200 0.86 7.82 -16.93
N ALA A 201 -0.35 8.28 -16.62
CA ALA A 201 -0.88 9.52 -17.20
C ALA A 201 -0.07 10.75 -16.81
N LEU A 202 0.40 10.84 -15.56
CA LEU A 202 1.26 11.93 -15.10
C LEU A 202 2.64 11.91 -15.78
N VAL A 203 3.21 10.71 -15.97
CA VAL A 203 4.46 10.54 -16.72
C VAL A 203 4.26 10.92 -18.19
N LYS A 204 3.21 10.44 -18.84
CA LYS A 204 2.89 10.74 -20.25
C LYS A 204 2.67 12.24 -20.49
N ARG A 205 2.12 12.94 -19.50
CA ARG A 205 1.92 14.39 -19.55
C ARG A 205 3.18 15.20 -19.20
N GLY A 206 4.28 14.53 -18.88
CA GLY A 206 5.54 15.16 -18.52
C GLY A 206 5.55 15.82 -17.13
N PHE A 207 4.59 15.52 -16.26
CA PHE A 207 4.57 16.04 -14.89
C PHE A 207 5.47 15.24 -13.95
N LEU A 208 5.65 13.94 -14.25
CA LEU A 208 6.60 13.05 -13.60
C LEU A 208 7.56 12.45 -14.63
N GLU A 209 8.75 12.11 -14.19
CA GLU A 209 9.71 11.31 -14.96
C GLU A 209 10.21 10.12 -14.15
N ARG A 210 10.60 9.06 -14.87
CA ARG A 210 11.23 7.87 -14.29
C ARG A 210 12.74 8.02 -14.31
N SER A 211 13.38 8.01 -13.15
CA SER A 211 14.83 8.04 -13.01
C SER A 211 15.31 6.77 -12.28
N GLY A 212 15.73 5.77 -13.03
CA GLY A 212 15.98 4.42 -12.49
C GLY A 212 14.72 3.83 -11.88
N LYS A 213 14.75 3.54 -10.58
CA LYS A 213 13.59 3.04 -9.83
C LYS A 213 12.67 4.16 -9.31
N ASN A 214 13.13 5.40 -9.35
CA ASN A 214 12.46 6.50 -8.69
C ASN A 214 11.53 7.27 -9.64
N LEU A 215 10.47 7.82 -9.07
CA LEU A 215 9.63 8.83 -9.69
C LEU A 215 10.08 10.21 -9.22
N ILE A 216 10.26 11.12 -10.17
CA ILE A 216 10.71 12.50 -9.91
C ILE A 216 9.71 13.46 -10.53
N SER A 217 9.31 14.49 -9.79
CA SER A 217 8.52 15.59 -10.35
C SER A 217 9.40 16.42 -11.30
N THR A 218 8.92 16.66 -12.51
CA THR A 218 9.56 17.58 -13.46
C THR A 218 9.35 19.02 -13.04
N GLN A 219 10.07 19.95 -13.65
CA GLN A 219 9.81 21.37 -13.44
C GLN A 219 8.38 21.72 -13.86
N LEU A 220 7.94 21.26 -15.03
CA LEU A 220 6.57 21.43 -15.52
C LEU A 220 5.52 20.92 -14.51
N GLY A 221 5.75 19.74 -13.92
CA GLY A 221 4.85 19.18 -12.92
C GLY A 221 4.76 20.04 -11.65
N ARG A 222 5.87 20.57 -11.18
CA ARG A 222 5.92 21.48 -10.03
C ARG A 222 5.22 22.81 -10.33
N ASP A 223 5.50 23.40 -11.47
CA ASP A 223 4.90 24.66 -11.89
C ASP A 223 3.39 24.50 -12.03
N PHE A 224 2.93 23.42 -12.67
CA PHE A 224 1.52 23.10 -12.78
C PHE A 224 0.84 22.93 -11.41
N TYR A 225 1.48 22.22 -10.47
CA TYR A 225 0.96 22.09 -9.11
C TYR A 225 0.81 23.43 -8.39
N HIS A 226 1.76 24.34 -8.57
CA HIS A 226 1.74 25.66 -7.93
C HIS A 226 0.69 26.61 -8.52
N VAL A 227 0.28 26.38 -9.76
CA VAL A 227 -0.79 27.16 -10.42
C VAL A 227 -2.18 26.65 -10.08
N LEU A 228 -2.30 25.37 -9.68
CA LEU A 228 -3.60 24.81 -9.32
C LEU A 228 -4.16 25.50 -8.07
N PRO A 229 -5.46 25.84 -8.08
CA PRO A 229 -6.11 26.26 -6.86
C PRO A 229 -5.92 25.25 -5.75
N PRO A 230 -5.64 25.69 -4.51
CA PRO A 230 -5.41 24.79 -3.38
C PRO A 230 -6.55 23.79 -3.17
N GLU A 231 -7.78 24.19 -3.47
CA GLU A 231 -8.98 23.37 -3.35
C GLU A 231 -8.94 22.16 -4.29
N ILE A 232 -8.44 22.35 -5.51
CA ILE A 232 -8.35 21.27 -6.50
C ILE A 232 -7.19 20.31 -6.19
N SER A 233 -6.11 20.82 -5.61
CA SER A 233 -4.92 20.01 -5.30
C SER A 233 -5.02 19.20 -4.01
N LYS A 234 -6.05 19.41 -3.18
CA LYS A 234 -6.25 18.71 -1.91
C LYS A 234 -7.16 17.48 -2.04
N ALA A 235 -6.92 16.50 -1.18
CA ALA A 235 -7.78 15.33 -1.07
C ALA A 235 -9.22 15.65 -0.58
N ASP A 236 -9.40 16.81 0.02
CA ASP A 236 -10.67 17.32 0.54
C ASP A 236 -11.77 17.36 -0.55
N THR A 237 -11.43 17.81 -1.75
CA THR A 237 -12.37 17.85 -2.88
C THR A 237 -12.82 16.45 -3.28
N THR A 238 -11.90 15.49 -3.34
CA THR A 238 -12.23 14.08 -3.61
C THR A 238 -13.16 13.52 -2.53
N ALA A 239 -12.94 13.85 -1.26
CA ALA A 239 -13.77 13.39 -0.16
C ALA A 239 -15.19 13.98 -0.24
N ARG A 240 -15.34 15.26 -0.59
CA ARG A 240 -16.66 15.88 -0.78
C ARG A 240 -17.44 15.25 -1.94
N TRP A 241 -16.79 15.02 -3.07
CA TRP A 241 -17.43 14.35 -4.20
C TRP A 241 -17.84 12.91 -3.86
N TRP A 242 -17.04 12.23 -3.07
CA TRP A 242 -17.40 10.90 -2.59
C TRP A 242 -18.67 10.93 -1.71
N LEU A 243 -18.83 11.92 -0.83
CA LEU A 243 -20.07 12.08 -0.03
C LEU A 243 -21.29 12.25 -0.90
N ILE A 244 -21.20 13.04 -1.99
CA ILE A 244 -22.31 13.18 -2.94
C ILE A 244 -22.64 11.84 -3.57
N GLN A 245 -21.62 11.03 -3.94
CA GLN A 245 -21.84 9.69 -4.49
C GLN A 245 -22.54 8.77 -3.49
N GLU A 246 -22.13 8.76 -2.24
CA GLU A 246 -22.77 7.97 -1.19
C GLU A 246 -24.24 8.42 -0.99
N ALA A 247 -24.48 9.71 -0.91
CA ALA A 247 -25.85 10.25 -0.79
C ALA A 247 -26.76 9.82 -1.96
N ILE A 248 -26.21 9.74 -3.20
CA ILE A 248 -26.95 9.21 -4.35
C ILE A 248 -27.21 7.70 -4.20
N ILE A 249 -26.22 6.94 -3.74
CA ILE A 249 -26.35 5.48 -3.55
C ILE A 249 -27.38 5.18 -2.47
N ASP A 250 -27.38 5.94 -1.39
CA ASP A 250 -28.29 5.77 -0.25
C ASP A 250 -29.68 6.34 -0.51
N GLY A 251 -29.88 7.05 -1.63
CA GLY A 251 -31.15 7.65 -2.03
C GLY A 251 -31.48 8.95 -1.27
N GLU A 252 -30.53 9.51 -0.56
CA GLU A 252 -30.65 10.81 0.13
C GLU A 252 -30.56 11.97 -0.88
N GLU A 253 -29.72 11.83 -1.91
CA GLU A 253 -29.62 12.72 -3.06
C GLU A 253 -30.35 12.10 -4.25
N THR A 254 -31.32 12.82 -4.80
CA THR A 254 -32.15 12.32 -5.89
C THR A 254 -31.73 12.82 -7.28
N ASP A 255 -30.87 13.84 -7.36
CA ASP A 255 -30.33 14.32 -8.62
C ASP A 255 -29.12 13.49 -9.03
N PRO A 256 -29.20 12.66 -10.10
CA PRO A 256 -28.07 11.89 -10.58
C PRO A 256 -26.93 12.75 -11.13
N ASN A 257 -27.20 14.05 -11.40
CA ASN A 257 -26.20 14.99 -11.90
C ASN A 257 -25.53 15.80 -10.78
N ALA A 258 -25.85 15.56 -9.50
CA ALA A 258 -25.31 16.33 -8.38
C ALA A 258 -23.77 16.39 -8.36
N ILE A 259 -23.09 15.29 -8.74
CA ILE A 259 -21.63 15.28 -8.87
C ILE A 259 -21.16 16.20 -10.00
N GLN A 260 -21.82 16.13 -11.16
CA GLN A 260 -21.47 16.97 -12.31
C GLN A 260 -21.65 18.43 -11.96
N GLN A 261 -22.72 18.78 -11.28
CA GLN A 261 -22.96 20.15 -10.79
C GLN A 261 -21.86 20.59 -9.83
N ALA A 262 -21.49 19.77 -8.84
CA ALA A 262 -20.42 20.09 -7.91
C ALA A 262 -19.07 20.31 -8.60
N VAL A 263 -18.76 19.52 -9.63
CA VAL A 263 -17.54 19.70 -10.45
C VAL A 263 -17.61 21.00 -11.25
N LEU A 264 -18.76 21.32 -11.85
CA LEU A 264 -18.94 22.55 -12.62
C LEU A 264 -18.92 23.78 -11.73
N GLU A 265 -19.47 23.73 -10.53
CA GLU A 265 -19.39 24.80 -9.55
C GLU A 265 -17.94 25.09 -9.14
N GLU A 266 -17.17 24.03 -8.86
CA GLU A 266 -15.76 24.16 -8.52
C GLU A 266 -14.95 24.75 -9.69
N PHE A 267 -15.19 24.26 -10.91
CA PHE A 267 -14.59 24.83 -12.12
C PHE A 267 -14.95 26.31 -12.31
N ASN A 268 -16.23 26.66 -12.19
CA ASN A 268 -16.71 28.04 -12.37
C ASN A 268 -16.15 28.98 -11.32
N ARG A 269 -15.88 28.51 -10.10
CA ARG A 269 -15.25 29.29 -9.05
C ARG A 269 -13.83 29.71 -9.39
N HIS A 270 -13.12 28.91 -10.18
CA HIS A 270 -11.71 29.11 -10.48
C HIS A 270 -11.40 29.49 -11.93
N LYS A 271 -12.35 29.36 -12.86
CA LYS A 271 -12.13 29.60 -14.32
C LYS A 271 -11.61 31.00 -14.65
N ASP A 272 -12.03 31.99 -13.85
CA ASP A 272 -11.67 33.40 -14.06
C ASP A 272 -10.50 33.84 -13.16
N THR A 273 -9.88 32.88 -12.43
CA THR A 273 -8.71 33.18 -11.61
C THR A 273 -7.54 33.49 -12.52
N ALA A 274 -7.06 34.73 -12.50
CA ALA A 274 -5.90 35.13 -13.29
C ALA A 274 -4.64 34.47 -12.70
N TYR A 275 -4.03 33.62 -13.48
CA TYR A 275 -2.74 32.97 -13.14
C TYR A 275 -1.62 33.92 -13.56
N GLU A 276 -1.50 35.08 -12.88
CA GLU A 276 -0.47 36.07 -13.16
C GLU A 276 0.92 35.47 -12.91
N GLY A 277 1.78 35.58 -13.92
CA GLY A 277 3.20 35.23 -13.81
C GLY A 277 3.55 33.79 -14.15
N VAL A 278 2.61 32.95 -14.60
CA VAL A 278 2.90 31.58 -15.04
C VAL A 278 2.94 31.51 -16.56
N SER A 279 4.13 31.40 -17.11
CA SER A 279 4.35 31.00 -18.50
C SER A 279 4.65 29.49 -18.52
N LEU A 280 3.67 28.70 -18.90
CA LEU A 280 3.90 27.30 -19.27
C LEU A 280 4.58 27.31 -20.65
N ASN A 281 5.89 27.44 -20.68
CA ASN A 281 6.66 27.23 -21.90
C ASN A 281 6.52 25.77 -22.33
N GLN A 282 5.49 25.49 -23.12
CA GLN A 282 5.48 24.33 -23.98
C GLN A 282 6.46 24.61 -25.13
N GLU A 283 7.66 24.06 -25.05
CA GLU A 283 8.39 23.76 -26.29
C GLU A 283 7.50 22.81 -27.08
N LYS A 284 6.88 23.33 -28.10
CA LYS A 284 6.18 22.49 -29.10
C LYS A 284 7.26 21.68 -29.79
N GLU A 285 7.53 20.49 -29.35
CA GLU A 285 8.16 19.50 -30.20
C GLU A 285 7.26 19.34 -31.42
N LYS A 286 7.80 19.80 -32.53
CA LYS A 286 7.20 19.55 -33.86
C LYS A 286 7.28 18.07 -34.13
N VAL A 287 6.13 17.45 -34.25
CA VAL A 287 5.94 16.14 -34.86
C VAL A 287 6.30 16.20 -36.33
#